data_a0a3f969d33666275c341f14493ac2aa
#
_entry.id   a0a3f969d33666275c341f14493ac2aa
#
_cell.length_a   1.000
_cell.length_b   1.000
_cell.length_c   1.000
_cell.angle_alpha   90.00
_cell.angle_beta   90.00
_cell.angle_gamma   90.00
#
_symmetry.space_group_name_H-M   'P 1'
#
loop_
_entity.id
_entity.type
_entity.pdbx_description
1 polymer ?
#
loop_
_entity_poly.entity_id
_entity_poly.type
_entity_poly.pdbx_seq_one_letter_code
_entity_poly.pdbx_strand_id
1 'polypeptide(L)'
;MKFKLFILVFFLALNSSFSQVDESQTGAWYMYFFSHQFKDSQWGFQGDFQYRDWQGLGDMEQLLLRSGITFSPKDAGVKFTLGYGNVTTGQFGESDETSGESRIYQEALIPQKLGNRFYLTHRFRYEQRFVENQDFRTRYRYNLFLNVPLNSKELSPKAVYLALYNELFINGQMDIGDGREVQLFDRNRTYLGVGYVLNPKIRFQFGWMNQKTNAWGKGQLQFSMHHNI
;
A
#
# COMPACT_ATOMS: atom_id res chain seq x y z
N MET A 1 51.54 50.97 -9.72
CA MET A 1 51.16 49.54 -9.91
C MET A 1 50.03 49.23 -8.95
N LYS A 2 48.80 49.02 -9.48
CA LYS A 2 47.63 48.70 -8.66
C LYS A 2 47.37 47.21 -8.77
N PHE A 3 47.60 46.48 -7.67
CA PHE A 3 47.24 45.03 -7.57
C PHE A 3 45.72 44.90 -7.45
N LYS A 4 45.08 44.30 -8.45
CA LYS A 4 43.67 43.88 -8.38
C LYS A 4 43.61 42.52 -7.75
N LEU A 5 43.11 42.44 -6.52
CA LEU A 5 42.80 41.19 -5.82
C LEU A 5 41.53 40.57 -6.43
N PHE A 6 41.69 39.44 -7.14
CA PHE A 6 40.58 38.66 -7.67
C PHE A 6 40.11 37.71 -6.57
N ILE A 7 38.97 38.03 -5.91
CA ILE A 7 38.31 37.11 -4.96
C ILE A 7 37.50 36.11 -5.78
N LEU A 8 38.02 34.88 -5.88
CA LEU A 8 37.29 33.75 -6.45
C LEU A 8 36.31 33.22 -5.39
N VAL A 9 35.06 33.62 -5.48
CA VAL A 9 33.99 33.06 -4.64
C VAL A 9 33.65 31.68 -5.20
N PHE A 10 34.14 30.65 -4.51
CA PHE A 10 33.79 29.26 -4.78
C PHE A 10 32.39 29.01 -4.19
N PHE A 11 31.35 29.08 -5.05
CA PHE A 11 30.02 28.61 -4.69
C PHE A 11 30.06 27.08 -4.60
N LEU A 12 30.22 26.56 -3.39
CA LEU A 12 29.90 25.17 -3.07
C LEU A 12 28.37 25.02 -3.18
N ALA A 13 27.89 24.64 -4.36
CA ALA A 13 26.55 24.11 -4.53
C ALA A 13 26.52 22.78 -3.76
N LEU A 14 25.95 22.80 -2.57
CA LEU A 14 25.54 21.59 -1.87
C LEU A 14 24.38 21.00 -2.68
N ASN A 15 24.74 20.18 -3.66
CA ASN A 15 23.76 19.28 -4.28
C ASN A 15 23.35 18.30 -3.19
N SER A 16 22.22 18.53 -2.56
CA SER A 16 21.50 17.50 -1.81
C SER A 16 21.10 16.44 -2.83
N SER A 17 21.96 15.46 -3.05
CA SER A 17 21.63 14.28 -3.84
C SER A 17 20.61 13.49 -3.03
N PHE A 18 19.34 13.81 -3.19
CA PHE A 18 18.31 12.85 -2.83
C PHE A 18 18.55 11.61 -3.70
N SER A 19 18.82 10.48 -3.06
CA SER A 19 18.96 9.21 -3.77
C SER A 19 17.64 8.97 -4.53
N GLN A 20 17.69 9.10 -5.86
CA GLN A 20 16.53 8.85 -6.70
C GLN A 20 16.23 7.36 -6.67
N VAL A 21 14.96 7.00 -6.49
CA VAL A 21 14.52 5.59 -6.53
C VAL A 21 14.97 4.97 -7.84
N ASP A 22 15.73 3.88 -7.76
CA ASP A 22 16.17 3.13 -8.93
C ASP A 22 14.98 2.34 -9.52
N GLU A 23 14.47 2.82 -10.65
CA GLU A 23 13.33 2.22 -11.36
C GLU A 23 13.67 0.86 -11.97
N SER A 24 14.97 0.57 -12.21
CA SER A 24 15.43 -0.68 -12.80
C SER A 24 15.46 -1.83 -11.79
N GLN A 25 15.53 -1.52 -10.51
CA GLN A 25 15.55 -2.51 -9.44
C GLN A 25 14.15 -2.95 -9.06
N THR A 26 14.00 -4.25 -8.81
CA THR A 26 12.74 -4.84 -8.34
C THR A 26 12.75 -4.92 -6.83
N GLY A 27 11.76 -4.32 -6.18
CA GLY A 27 11.54 -4.49 -4.75
C GLY A 27 10.70 -5.72 -4.43
N ALA A 28 10.51 -5.99 -3.15
CA ALA A 28 9.64 -7.07 -2.69
C ALA A 28 8.81 -6.65 -1.48
N TRP A 29 7.56 -7.11 -1.44
CA TRP A 29 6.62 -6.88 -0.35
C TRP A 29 6.18 -8.20 0.24
N TYR A 30 6.38 -8.37 1.53
CA TYR A 30 5.97 -9.52 2.32
C TYR A 30 4.81 -9.09 3.20
N MET A 31 3.63 -9.71 3.01
CA MET A 31 2.38 -9.23 3.58
C MET A 31 1.60 -10.36 4.26
N TYR A 32 1.18 -10.12 5.48
CA TYR A 32 0.24 -10.96 6.19
C TYR A 32 -1.02 -10.17 6.49
N PHE A 33 -2.15 -10.65 5.98
CA PHE A 33 -3.48 -10.08 6.23
C PHE A 33 -4.26 -11.03 7.11
N PHE A 34 -4.90 -10.50 8.13
CA PHE A 34 -5.76 -11.29 9.00
C PHE A 34 -7.14 -10.64 9.12
N SER A 35 -8.15 -11.48 9.34
CA SER A 35 -9.51 -11.03 9.66
C SER A 35 -10.21 -12.04 10.56
N HIS A 36 -11.10 -11.54 11.39
CA HIS A 36 -11.95 -12.35 12.24
C HIS A 36 -13.34 -11.73 12.33
N GLN A 37 -14.36 -12.55 12.18
CA GLN A 37 -15.76 -12.17 12.43
C GLN A 37 -16.18 -12.81 13.75
N PHE A 38 -16.65 -12.02 14.70
CA PHE A 38 -17.16 -12.54 15.96
C PHE A 38 -18.43 -13.38 15.70
N LYS A 39 -18.49 -14.52 16.37
CA LYS A 39 -19.60 -15.46 16.21
C LYS A 39 -20.94 -14.76 16.50
N ASP A 40 -21.93 -14.99 15.64
CA ASP A 40 -23.29 -14.45 15.74
C ASP A 40 -23.36 -12.92 15.85
N SER A 41 -22.34 -12.22 15.36
CA SER A 41 -22.20 -10.77 15.43
C SER A 41 -21.96 -10.14 14.06
N GLN A 42 -22.35 -8.88 13.90
CA GLN A 42 -21.99 -8.05 12.74
C GLN A 42 -20.60 -7.43 12.91
N TRP A 43 -19.98 -7.56 14.08
CA TRP A 43 -18.68 -7.00 14.40
C TRP A 43 -17.57 -8.02 14.23
N GLY A 44 -16.39 -7.51 13.96
CA GLY A 44 -15.17 -8.29 13.82
C GLY A 44 -13.96 -7.38 13.89
N PHE A 45 -12.82 -7.91 13.51
CA PHE A 45 -11.61 -7.12 13.33
C PHE A 45 -10.82 -7.61 12.11
N GLN A 46 -10.01 -6.73 11.56
CA GLN A 46 -9.05 -7.07 10.50
C GLN A 46 -7.79 -6.23 10.63
N GLY A 47 -6.73 -6.71 10.00
CA GLY A 47 -5.48 -5.95 9.95
C GLY A 47 -4.46 -6.59 9.02
N ASP A 48 -3.28 -6.00 9.02
CA ASP A 48 -2.15 -6.52 8.27
C ASP A 48 -0.81 -6.06 8.84
N PHE A 49 0.19 -6.93 8.61
CA PHE A 49 1.59 -6.66 8.79
C PHE A 49 2.24 -6.72 7.41
N GLN A 50 3.01 -5.68 7.04
CA GLN A 50 3.70 -5.66 5.76
C GLN A 50 5.12 -5.17 5.95
N TYR A 51 6.07 -5.97 5.51
CA TYR A 51 7.44 -5.55 5.30
C TYR A 51 7.65 -5.36 3.79
N ARG A 52 8.13 -4.20 3.43
CA ARG A 52 8.42 -3.82 2.06
C ARG A 52 9.87 -3.47 1.94
N ASP A 53 10.48 -3.89 0.87
CA ASP A 53 11.90 -3.72 0.64
C ASP A 53 12.16 -3.16 -0.76
N TRP A 54 13.13 -2.25 -0.85
CA TRP A 54 13.45 -1.59 -2.10
C TRP A 54 14.12 -2.49 -3.13
N GLN A 55 14.87 -3.52 -2.66
CA GLN A 55 15.74 -4.37 -3.50
C GLN A 55 15.44 -5.87 -3.34
N GLY A 56 14.41 -6.22 -2.59
CA GLY A 56 14.01 -7.60 -2.30
C GLY A 56 14.29 -8.02 -0.87
N LEU A 57 15.50 -7.85 -0.35
CA LEU A 57 15.89 -8.03 1.06
C LEU A 57 17.10 -7.15 1.37
N GLY A 58 17.03 -6.38 2.46
CA GLY A 58 18.16 -5.65 3.03
C GLY A 58 18.06 -4.12 2.97
N ASP A 59 17.12 -3.57 2.21
CA ASP A 59 16.89 -2.13 2.13
C ASP A 59 15.40 -1.84 2.36
N MET A 60 15.04 -1.54 3.61
CA MET A 60 13.65 -1.39 4.03
C MET A 60 12.97 -0.19 3.37
N GLU A 61 11.98 -0.45 2.51
CA GLU A 61 11.07 0.58 1.98
C GLU A 61 10.06 1.03 3.05
N GLN A 62 9.33 0.08 3.63
CA GLN A 62 8.30 0.38 4.64
C GLN A 62 8.00 -0.83 5.53
N LEU A 63 7.81 -0.56 6.81
CA LEU A 63 7.12 -1.44 7.74
C LEU A 63 5.73 -0.87 8.04
N LEU A 64 4.67 -1.65 7.78
CA LEU A 64 3.30 -1.25 8.03
C LEU A 64 2.64 -2.21 9.02
N LEU A 65 2.05 -1.64 10.07
CA LEU A 65 1.27 -2.35 11.08
C LEU A 65 -0.10 -1.70 11.13
N ARG A 66 -1.16 -2.44 10.76
CA ARG A 66 -2.52 -1.90 10.73
C ARG A 66 -3.51 -2.85 11.36
N SER A 67 -4.48 -2.31 12.07
CA SER A 67 -5.64 -3.05 12.52
C SER A 67 -6.87 -2.15 12.63
N GLY A 68 -8.05 -2.74 12.66
CA GLY A 68 -9.29 -1.99 12.81
C GLY A 68 -10.47 -2.89 13.16
N ILE A 69 -11.48 -2.27 13.77
CA ILE A 69 -12.77 -2.90 14.05
C ILE A 69 -13.58 -2.88 12.76
N THR A 70 -14.24 -4.00 12.46
CA THR A 70 -15.11 -4.14 11.29
C THR A 70 -16.56 -4.25 11.70
N PHE A 71 -17.44 -3.73 10.85
CA PHE A 71 -18.88 -3.83 10.97
C PHE A 71 -19.49 -4.23 9.62
N SER A 72 -20.20 -5.36 9.61
CA SER A 72 -20.87 -5.89 8.42
C SER A 72 -22.39 -5.90 8.66
N PRO A 73 -23.13 -4.84 8.24
CA PRO A 73 -24.58 -4.81 8.40
C PRO A 73 -25.23 -6.01 7.71
N LYS A 74 -26.28 -6.55 8.31
CA LYS A 74 -27.05 -7.64 7.69
C LYS A 74 -27.60 -7.19 6.33
N ASP A 75 -27.52 -8.06 5.36
CA ASP A 75 -28.10 -7.90 4.01
C ASP A 75 -27.57 -6.69 3.19
N ALA A 76 -26.59 -5.95 3.73
CA ALA A 76 -26.05 -4.77 3.04
C ALA A 76 -24.95 -5.07 2.03
N GLY A 77 -24.36 -6.28 2.03
CA GLY A 77 -23.30 -6.66 1.11
C GLY A 77 -22.04 -5.77 1.21
N VAL A 78 -21.84 -5.08 2.35
CA VAL A 78 -20.70 -4.19 2.60
C VAL A 78 -20.09 -4.47 3.96
N LYS A 79 -18.78 -4.36 4.06
CA LYS A 79 -18.04 -4.39 5.33
C LYS A 79 -17.35 -3.04 5.54
N PHE A 80 -17.66 -2.37 6.60
CA PHE A 80 -17.01 -1.14 7.04
C PHE A 80 -15.87 -1.46 8.00
N THR A 81 -14.84 -0.62 7.99
CA THR A 81 -13.72 -0.69 8.94
C THR A 81 -13.37 0.70 9.43
N LEU A 82 -13.23 0.85 10.74
CA LEU A 82 -12.52 1.96 11.37
C LEU A 82 -11.20 1.41 11.90
N GLY A 83 -10.09 1.93 11.40
CA GLY A 83 -8.78 1.37 11.72
C GLY A 83 -7.71 2.41 11.97
N TYR A 84 -6.66 1.92 12.60
CA TYR A 84 -5.42 2.64 12.85
C TYR A 84 -4.25 1.91 12.17
N GLY A 85 -3.27 2.66 11.71
CA GLY A 85 -2.05 2.13 11.13
C GLY A 85 -0.84 2.96 11.51
N ASN A 86 0.24 2.26 11.81
CA ASN A 86 1.57 2.83 11.95
C ASN A 86 2.40 2.43 10.73
N VAL A 87 3.14 3.38 10.18
CA VAL A 87 4.00 3.18 9.02
C VAL A 87 5.36 3.78 9.33
N THR A 88 6.40 2.95 9.26
CA THR A 88 7.78 3.40 9.25
C THR A 88 8.29 3.31 7.83
N THR A 89 8.84 4.38 7.28
CA THR A 89 9.38 4.45 5.92
C THR A 89 10.88 4.67 6.01
N GLY A 90 11.67 3.77 5.38
CA GLY A 90 13.11 3.92 5.21
C GLY A 90 13.45 4.67 3.93
N GLN A 91 14.59 5.32 3.92
CA GLN A 91 15.15 5.93 2.72
C GLN A 91 15.70 4.86 1.79
N PHE A 92 15.69 5.12 0.49
CA PHE A 92 16.32 4.24 -0.48
C PHE A 92 17.84 4.35 -0.41
N GLY A 93 18.55 3.21 -0.37
CA GLY A 93 20.01 3.10 -0.37
C GLY A 93 20.59 2.84 1.02
N GLU A 94 21.84 3.25 1.26
CA GLU A 94 22.62 2.90 2.46
C GLU A 94 22.21 3.67 3.74
N SER A 95 21.23 4.56 3.66
CA SER A 95 20.78 5.35 4.82
C SER A 95 19.87 4.54 5.74
N ASP A 96 20.18 4.49 7.03
CA ASP A 96 19.32 3.91 8.06
C ASP A 96 18.25 4.88 8.58
N GLU A 97 18.16 6.08 8.00
CA GLU A 97 17.16 7.07 8.42
C GLU A 97 15.74 6.63 8.07
N THR A 98 14.84 6.83 9.02
CA THR A 98 13.43 6.48 8.86
C THR A 98 12.53 7.65 9.20
N SER A 99 11.34 7.68 8.62
CA SER A 99 10.26 8.59 9.01
C SER A 99 9.02 7.84 9.44
N GLY A 100 8.36 8.37 10.48
CA GLY A 100 7.16 7.80 11.07
C GLY A 100 5.88 8.39 10.47
N GLU A 101 4.82 7.57 10.39
CA GLU A 101 3.49 8.04 10.03
C GLU A 101 2.42 7.25 10.80
N SER A 102 1.51 7.99 11.44
CA SER A 102 0.27 7.44 12.00
C SER A 102 -0.90 7.70 11.06
N ARG A 103 -1.81 6.74 10.95
CA ARG A 103 -3.01 6.85 10.11
C ARG A 103 -4.24 6.43 10.88
N ILE A 104 -5.31 7.21 10.78
CA ILE A 104 -6.67 6.75 11.08
C ILE A 104 -7.36 6.56 9.73
N TYR A 105 -8.07 5.45 9.53
CA TYR A 105 -8.72 5.21 8.26
C TYR A 105 -10.13 4.66 8.41
N GLN A 106 -10.99 5.08 7.50
CA GLN A 106 -12.32 4.52 7.27
C GLN A 106 -12.29 3.79 5.94
N GLU A 107 -12.84 2.58 5.93
CA GLU A 107 -12.85 1.74 4.74
C GLU A 107 -14.22 1.09 4.53
N ALA A 108 -14.62 0.96 3.27
CA ALA A 108 -15.74 0.15 2.84
C ALA A 108 -15.26 -0.89 1.84
N LEU A 109 -15.54 -2.16 2.10
CA LEU A 109 -15.33 -3.28 1.19
C LEU A 109 -16.67 -3.76 0.68
N ILE A 110 -16.84 -3.79 -0.66
CA ILE A 110 -18.07 -4.22 -1.33
C ILE A 110 -17.70 -5.39 -2.25
N PRO A 111 -17.91 -6.64 -1.80
CA PRO A 111 -17.73 -7.81 -2.64
C PRO A 111 -18.85 -7.91 -3.68
N GLN A 112 -18.51 -8.31 -4.89
CA GLN A 112 -19.43 -8.51 -5.99
C GLN A 112 -19.03 -9.77 -6.76
N LYS A 113 -19.97 -10.64 -7.06
CA LYS A 113 -19.75 -11.79 -7.93
C LYS A 113 -20.46 -11.57 -9.27
N LEU A 114 -19.69 -11.54 -10.36
CA LEU A 114 -20.24 -11.44 -11.71
C LEU A 114 -20.19 -12.81 -12.38
N GLY A 115 -21.36 -13.28 -12.80
CA GLY A 115 -21.49 -14.64 -13.32
C GLY A 115 -21.01 -15.67 -12.30
N ASN A 116 -20.40 -16.75 -12.77
CA ASN A 116 -20.02 -17.88 -11.92
C ASN A 116 -18.55 -17.85 -11.44
N ARG A 117 -17.69 -16.97 -12.03
CA ARG A 117 -16.23 -17.06 -11.84
C ARG A 117 -15.53 -15.77 -11.50
N PHE A 118 -16.15 -14.60 -11.67
CA PHE A 118 -15.50 -13.31 -11.45
C PHE A 118 -15.84 -12.79 -10.06
N TYR A 119 -14.87 -12.84 -9.16
CA TYR A 119 -15.00 -12.35 -7.78
C TYR A 119 -14.34 -10.98 -7.68
N LEU A 120 -15.15 -9.93 -7.73
CA LEU A 120 -14.72 -8.55 -7.57
C LEU A 120 -14.83 -8.14 -6.11
N THR A 121 -13.98 -7.20 -5.71
CA THR A 121 -14.14 -6.47 -4.44
C THR A 121 -13.75 -5.02 -4.67
N HIS A 122 -14.68 -4.11 -4.47
CA HIS A 122 -14.42 -2.69 -4.45
C HIS A 122 -13.98 -2.29 -3.03
N ARG A 123 -12.89 -1.56 -2.91
CA ARG A 123 -12.43 -0.99 -1.65
C ARG A 123 -12.32 0.53 -1.77
N PHE A 124 -13.10 1.22 -0.99
CA PHE A 124 -12.99 2.66 -0.78
C PHE A 124 -12.32 2.89 0.55
N ARG A 125 -11.29 3.74 0.62
CA ARG A 125 -10.63 4.09 1.87
C ARG A 125 -10.33 5.58 1.92
N TYR A 126 -10.71 6.20 3.01
CA TYR A 126 -10.29 7.53 3.41
C TYR A 126 -9.26 7.40 4.52
N GLU A 127 -8.13 8.09 4.40
CA GLU A 127 -7.03 8.08 5.36
C GLU A 127 -6.78 9.49 5.87
N GLN A 128 -6.73 9.63 7.18
CA GLN A 128 -6.24 10.79 7.91
C GLN A 128 -4.79 10.48 8.29
N ARG A 129 -3.84 11.30 7.83
CA ARG A 129 -2.40 11.00 7.86
C ARG A 129 -1.68 12.02 8.71
N PHE A 130 -0.92 11.52 9.67
CA PHE A 130 -0.06 12.27 10.57
C PHE A 130 1.38 11.83 10.28
N VAL A 131 2.01 12.50 9.32
CA VAL A 131 3.37 12.19 8.86
C VAL A 131 4.35 13.06 9.65
N GLU A 132 5.43 12.47 10.10
CA GLU A 132 6.49 13.18 10.80
C GLU A 132 7.01 14.36 9.97
N ASN A 133 7.16 15.53 10.62
CA ASN A 133 7.61 16.78 9.98
C ASN A 133 6.75 17.24 8.78
N GLN A 134 5.45 16.92 8.80
CA GLN A 134 4.48 17.39 7.80
C GLN A 134 3.18 17.80 8.49
N ASP A 135 2.45 18.71 7.85
CA ASP A 135 1.11 19.06 8.28
C ASP A 135 0.13 17.89 8.09
N PHE A 136 -0.95 17.93 8.87
CA PHE A 136 -2.05 16.98 8.74
C PHE A 136 -2.58 16.96 7.32
N ARG A 137 -2.76 15.77 6.77
CA ARG A 137 -3.34 15.60 5.45
C ARG A 137 -4.21 14.36 5.33
N THR A 138 -5.03 14.34 4.30
CA THR A 138 -5.95 13.25 4.01
C THR A 138 -5.63 12.62 2.67
N ARG A 139 -6.09 11.39 2.47
CA ARG A 139 -5.93 10.68 1.22
C ARG A 139 -7.12 9.79 0.93
N TYR A 140 -7.60 9.83 -0.30
CA TYR A 140 -8.65 8.95 -0.82
C TYR A 140 -8.03 7.84 -1.63
N ARG A 141 -8.55 6.62 -1.46
CA ARG A 141 -8.07 5.45 -2.19
C ARG A 141 -9.25 4.65 -2.71
N TYR A 142 -9.14 4.24 -3.94
CA TYR A 142 -10.05 3.26 -4.54
C TYR A 142 -9.23 2.09 -5.07
N ASN A 143 -9.62 0.87 -4.69
CA ASN A 143 -9.01 -0.35 -5.20
C ASN A 143 -10.10 -1.30 -5.72
N LEU A 144 -9.92 -1.77 -6.94
CA LEU A 144 -10.71 -2.83 -7.53
C LEU A 144 -9.87 -4.11 -7.58
N PHE A 145 -10.28 -5.11 -6.83
CA PHE A 145 -9.73 -6.47 -6.89
C PHE A 145 -10.58 -7.33 -7.81
N LEU A 146 -9.94 -8.22 -8.55
CA LEU A 146 -10.58 -9.27 -9.33
C LEU A 146 -9.83 -10.59 -9.11
N ASN A 147 -10.56 -11.61 -8.63
CA ASN A 147 -10.04 -12.98 -8.54
C ASN A 147 -10.84 -13.87 -9.48
N VAL A 148 -10.13 -14.69 -10.27
CA VAL A 148 -10.74 -15.61 -11.25
C VAL A 148 -10.20 -17.02 -11.02
N PRO A 149 -11.02 -17.96 -10.48
CA PRO A 149 -10.60 -19.36 -10.35
C PRO A 149 -10.23 -19.96 -11.70
N LEU A 150 -9.09 -20.67 -11.76
CA LEU A 150 -8.56 -21.29 -12.97
C LEU A 150 -8.91 -22.77 -13.06
N ASN A 151 -8.70 -23.53 -11.99
CA ASN A 151 -8.89 -24.98 -11.92
C ASN A 151 -10.19 -25.41 -11.25
N SER A 152 -11.03 -24.47 -10.83
CA SER A 152 -12.34 -24.74 -10.22
C SER A 152 -13.38 -23.71 -10.65
N LYS A 153 -14.65 -23.90 -10.29
CA LYS A 153 -15.73 -22.92 -10.52
C LYS A 153 -15.76 -21.84 -9.43
N GLU A 154 -15.21 -22.12 -8.26
CA GLU A 154 -15.27 -21.26 -7.08
C GLU A 154 -13.90 -21.15 -6.41
N LEU A 155 -13.74 -20.12 -5.57
CA LEU A 155 -12.57 -19.94 -4.69
C LEU A 155 -12.64 -20.87 -3.46
N SER A 156 -12.74 -22.17 -3.73
CA SER A 156 -12.80 -23.25 -2.72
C SER A 156 -11.40 -23.79 -2.40
N PRO A 157 -11.22 -24.59 -1.33
CA PRO A 157 -9.93 -25.23 -1.03
C PRO A 157 -9.32 -25.94 -2.25
N LYS A 158 -8.00 -25.79 -2.43
CA LYS A 158 -7.19 -26.23 -3.58
C LYS A 158 -7.45 -25.46 -4.89
N ALA A 159 -8.26 -24.40 -4.89
CA ALA A 159 -8.39 -23.53 -6.04
C ALA A 159 -7.10 -22.75 -6.29
N VAL A 160 -6.61 -22.82 -7.52
CA VAL A 160 -5.63 -21.87 -8.09
C VAL A 160 -6.44 -20.79 -8.80
N TYR A 161 -6.09 -19.53 -8.62
CA TYR A 161 -6.83 -18.41 -9.21
C TYR A 161 -5.90 -17.29 -9.69
N LEU A 162 -6.33 -16.58 -10.72
CA LEU A 162 -5.74 -15.33 -11.14
C LEU A 162 -6.15 -14.24 -10.15
N ALA A 163 -5.19 -13.48 -9.65
CA ALA A 163 -5.40 -12.37 -8.74
C ALA A 163 -4.94 -11.06 -9.38
N LEU A 164 -5.86 -10.14 -9.57
CA LEU A 164 -5.63 -8.84 -10.18
C LEU A 164 -6.10 -7.73 -9.23
N TYR A 165 -5.41 -6.59 -9.23
CA TYR A 165 -5.97 -5.36 -8.70
C TYR A 165 -5.42 -4.12 -9.40
N ASN A 166 -6.22 -3.06 -9.34
CA ASN A 166 -5.76 -1.70 -9.61
C ASN A 166 -6.18 -0.78 -8.46
N GLU A 167 -5.24 -0.02 -7.93
CA GLU A 167 -5.46 0.89 -6.82
C GLU A 167 -5.02 2.31 -7.17
N LEU A 168 -5.94 3.26 -7.05
CA LEU A 168 -5.73 4.69 -7.24
C LEU A 168 -5.64 5.40 -5.89
N PHE A 169 -4.71 6.35 -5.78
CA PHE A 169 -4.49 7.18 -4.59
C PHE A 169 -4.55 8.65 -4.96
N ILE A 170 -5.38 9.41 -4.25
CA ILE A 170 -5.60 10.84 -4.45
C ILE A 170 -5.39 11.56 -3.12
N ASN A 171 -4.51 12.55 -3.08
CA ASN A 171 -4.30 13.40 -1.92
C ASN A 171 -5.48 14.36 -1.74
N GLY A 172 -5.91 14.58 -0.50
CA GLY A 172 -6.98 15.54 -0.18
C GLY A 172 -6.46 16.96 0.02
N GLN A 173 -5.22 17.10 0.48
CA GLN A 173 -4.48 18.35 0.58
C GLN A 173 -3.17 18.24 -0.18
N MET A 174 -2.76 19.31 -0.82
CA MET A 174 -1.49 19.39 -1.54
C MET A 174 -0.39 20.05 -0.70
N ASP A 175 -0.72 21.05 0.09
CA ASP A 175 0.20 21.64 1.05
C ASP A 175 0.48 20.65 2.19
N ILE A 176 1.74 20.47 2.54
CA ILE A 176 2.23 19.56 3.59
C ILE A 176 3.10 20.28 4.65
N GLY A 177 3.04 21.60 4.66
CA GLY A 177 3.77 22.46 5.61
C GLY A 177 5.16 22.87 5.13
N ASP A 178 5.67 23.93 5.70
CA ASP A 178 6.99 24.50 5.40
C ASP A 178 7.21 24.86 3.93
N GLY A 179 6.14 25.28 3.23
CA GLY A 179 6.18 25.62 1.80
C GLY A 179 6.40 24.42 0.87
N ARG A 180 6.20 23.19 1.37
CA ARG A 180 6.31 21.96 0.58
C ARG A 180 4.95 21.52 0.10
N GLU A 181 4.91 20.99 -1.12
CA GLU A 181 3.67 20.51 -1.73
C GLU A 181 3.80 19.07 -2.26
N VAL A 182 2.68 18.36 -2.29
CA VAL A 182 2.49 17.10 -3.00
C VAL A 182 1.44 17.28 -4.09
N GLN A 183 1.46 16.42 -5.09
CA GLN A 183 0.49 16.48 -6.18
C GLN A 183 -0.84 15.84 -5.77
N LEU A 184 -1.94 16.26 -6.42
CA LEU A 184 -3.27 15.65 -6.22
C LEU A 184 -3.26 14.15 -6.49
N PHE A 185 -2.69 13.72 -7.63
CA PHE A 185 -2.42 12.31 -7.90
C PHE A 185 -1.20 11.85 -7.11
N ASP A 186 -1.40 10.96 -6.12
CA ASP A 186 -0.29 10.40 -5.34
C ASP A 186 0.37 9.23 -6.10
N ARG A 187 -0.41 8.22 -6.46
CA ARG A 187 0.09 7.04 -7.19
C ARG A 187 -1.02 6.14 -7.74
N ASN A 188 -0.62 5.26 -8.64
CA ASN A 188 -1.42 4.11 -9.06
C ASN A 188 -0.63 2.83 -8.86
N ARG A 189 -1.32 1.74 -8.52
CA ARG A 189 -0.76 0.39 -8.39
C ARG A 189 -1.57 -0.56 -9.24
N THR A 190 -0.90 -1.29 -10.11
CA THR A 190 -1.50 -2.37 -10.90
C THR A 190 -0.79 -3.67 -10.58
N TYR A 191 -1.55 -4.69 -10.21
CA TYR A 191 -1.04 -5.99 -9.79
C TYR A 191 -1.60 -7.11 -10.64
N LEU A 192 -0.74 -8.06 -10.96
CA LEU A 192 -1.03 -9.33 -11.59
C LEU A 192 -0.34 -10.46 -10.83
N GLY A 193 -1.10 -11.45 -10.40
CA GLY A 193 -0.55 -12.57 -9.66
C GLY A 193 -1.39 -13.82 -9.73
N VAL A 194 -0.89 -14.87 -9.10
CA VAL A 194 -1.57 -16.15 -8.92
C VAL A 194 -1.80 -16.37 -7.43
N GLY A 195 -2.98 -16.86 -7.10
CA GLY A 195 -3.33 -17.24 -5.74
C GLY A 195 -3.64 -18.72 -5.62
N TYR A 196 -3.49 -19.23 -4.39
CA TYR A 196 -3.82 -20.59 -4.00
C TYR A 196 -4.61 -20.59 -2.70
N VAL A 197 -5.77 -21.25 -2.71
CA VAL A 197 -6.60 -21.46 -1.51
C VAL A 197 -6.16 -22.74 -0.84
N LEU A 198 -5.39 -22.63 0.25
CA LEU A 198 -4.91 -23.81 1.00
C LEU A 198 -6.08 -24.52 1.70
N ASN A 199 -6.90 -23.74 2.41
CA ASN A 199 -8.08 -24.22 3.12
C ASN A 199 -9.08 -23.06 3.28
N PRO A 200 -10.26 -23.24 3.91
CA PRO A 200 -11.25 -22.17 4.02
C PRO A 200 -10.76 -20.90 4.74
N LYS A 201 -9.71 -21.02 5.56
CA LYS A 201 -9.17 -19.92 6.35
C LYS A 201 -7.92 -19.28 5.76
N ILE A 202 -7.15 -19.99 4.92
CA ILE A 202 -5.82 -19.56 4.48
C ILE A 202 -5.73 -19.59 2.97
N ARG A 203 -5.29 -18.48 2.39
CA ARG A 203 -4.90 -18.38 0.98
C ARG A 203 -3.61 -17.60 0.83
N PHE A 204 -2.85 -17.95 -0.18
CA PHE A 204 -1.61 -17.27 -0.56
C PHE A 204 -1.78 -16.58 -1.92
N GLN A 205 -1.04 -15.51 -2.13
CA GLN A 205 -0.88 -14.90 -3.45
C GLN A 205 0.58 -14.55 -3.67
N PHE A 206 1.01 -14.71 -4.90
CA PHE A 206 2.30 -14.26 -5.38
C PHE A 206 2.14 -13.60 -6.74
N GLY A 207 2.81 -12.47 -6.95
CA GLY A 207 2.73 -11.78 -8.23
C GLY A 207 3.57 -10.52 -8.29
N TRP A 208 3.36 -9.81 -9.37
CA TRP A 208 4.05 -8.57 -9.71
C TRP A 208 3.10 -7.38 -9.60
N MET A 209 3.57 -6.32 -8.96
CA MET A 209 2.88 -5.04 -8.88
C MET A 209 3.77 -3.94 -9.48
N ASN A 210 3.20 -3.14 -10.38
CA ASN A 210 3.81 -1.90 -10.82
C ASN A 210 3.20 -0.73 -10.04
N GLN A 211 4.04 0.04 -9.34
CA GLN A 211 3.67 1.29 -8.69
C GLN A 211 4.15 2.44 -9.55
N LYS A 212 3.24 3.34 -9.92
CA LYS A 212 3.53 4.54 -10.70
C LYS A 212 3.11 5.80 -9.94
N THR A 213 4.02 6.75 -9.82
CA THR A 213 3.81 8.12 -9.37
C THR A 213 3.98 9.07 -10.56
N ASN A 214 3.90 10.39 -10.35
CA ASN A 214 4.27 11.35 -11.40
C ASN A 214 5.79 11.45 -11.60
N ALA A 215 6.59 11.05 -10.60
CA ALA A 215 8.04 11.19 -10.61
C ALA A 215 8.76 9.91 -11.05
N TRP A 216 8.22 8.74 -10.69
CA TRP A 216 8.88 7.45 -10.93
C TRP A 216 7.88 6.29 -11.04
N GLY A 217 8.35 5.17 -11.61
CA GLY A 217 7.63 3.90 -11.67
C GLY A 217 8.53 2.75 -11.24
N LYS A 218 8.03 1.84 -10.37
CA LYS A 218 8.82 0.73 -9.83
C LYS A 218 8.02 -0.56 -9.79
N GLY A 219 8.67 -1.64 -10.24
CA GLY A 219 8.17 -3.00 -10.12
C GLY A 219 8.42 -3.57 -8.72
N GLN A 220 7.44 -4.33 -8.19
CA GLN A 220 7.49 -4.94 -6.87
C GLN A 220 6.97 -6.38 -6.93
N LEU A 221 7.74 -7.34 -6.47
CA LEU A 221 7.22 -8.67 -6.18
C LEU A 221 6.35 -8.61 -4.93
N GLN A 222 5.23 -9.28 -4.94
CA GLN A 222 4.34 -9.35 -3.77
C GLN A 222 4.10 -10.80 -3.35
N PHE A 223 4.38 -11.06 -2.09
CA PHE A 223 4.05 -12.31 -1.40
C PHE A 223 3.02 -11.99 -0.33
N SER A 224 1.85 -12.58 -0.39
CA SER A 224 0.83 -12.35 0.61
C SER A 224 0.18 -13.63 1.14
N MET A 225 -0.07 -13.64 2.44
CA MET A 225 -0.88 -14.63 3.12
C MET A 225 -2.14 -13.93 3.65
N HIS A 226 -3.30 -14.49 3.36
CA HIS A 226 -4.58 -14.03 3.89
C HIS A 226 -5.13 -15.10 4.82
N HIS A 227 -5.45 -14.72 6.06
CA HIS A 227 -5.86 -15.62 7.12
C HIS A 227 -7.18 -15.15 7.76
N ASN A 228 -8.20 -15.96 7.65
CA ASN A 228 -9.43 -15.81 8.45
C ASN A 228 -9.27 -16.61 9.74
N ILE A 229 -9.02 -15.93 10.83
CA ILE A 229 -8.74 -16.53 12.14
C ILE A 229 -10.00 -17.20 12.74
#